data_bd11746b7842e41cf533e74a872f3c23
#
_entry.id   bd11746b7842e41cf533e74a872f3c23
#
_cell.length_a   1.000
_cell.length_b   1.000
_cell.length_c   1.000
_cell.angle_alpha   90.00
_cell.angle_beta   90.00
_cell.angle_gamma   90.00
#
_symmetry.space_group_name_H-M   'P 1'
#
loop_
_entity.id
_entity.type
_entity.pdbx_description
1 polymer ?
#
loop_
_entity_poly.entity_id
_entity_poly.type
_entity_poly.pdbx_seq_one_letter_code
_entity_poly.pdbx_strand_id
1 'polypeptide(L)'
;MTRPVVIVPGRQAPRRWLVTGAGGMLGGDVVALLRADPDAEVTAVTRAELDITDASAVQAAVAGHDIVVNTAAWTDVDGAETHEAEATAVNGGGVTSLASACAGTGARLIQLSTDYVFDGKGVEPYAEDAATDPVNAYGRSKLVGEHAVLAVLPRTGYVVRTAWLYGAGGRNFVSTMLRLAGERETVEVVDDQVGQPTWTGALAGQLIALGRAPEAPAGIYHGTASGQTTWYGLARAVFEQAGLDPDRVRPTTSDKFVRPADRPKYSVLGHARWAAAGLPEMADWREMLAASGVAAPSAM
;
A
#
# COMPACT_ATOMS: atom_id res chain seq x y z
N MET A 1 7.98 -54.14 -25.18
CA MET A 1 7.56 -52.72 -25.34
C MET A 1 7.36 -52.12 -23.95
N THR A 2 8.35 -51.41 -23.46
CA THR A 2 8.33 -50.74 -22.17
C THR A 2 7.61 -49.37 -22.33
N ARG A 3 6.53 -49.17 -21.61
CA ARG A 3 5.80 -47.88 -21.56
C ARG A 3 6.74 -46.78 -20.94
N PRO A 4 6.85 -45.62 -21.56
CA PRO A 4 7.60 -44.54 -20.95
C PRO A 4 6.92 -44.10 -19.65
N VAL A 5 7.69 -44.03 -18.57
CA VAL A 5 7.26 -43.42 -17.30
C VAL A 5 7.18 -41.92 -17.52
N VAL A 6 5.98 -41.38 -17.59
CA VAL A 6 5.76 -39.94 -17.59
C VAL A 6 6.05 -39.44 -16.15
N ILE A 7 7.22 -38.83 -15.94
CA ILE A 7 7.52 -38.11 -14.71
C ILE A 7 6.69 -36.82 -14.76
N VAL A 8 5.55 -36.79 -14.04
CA VAL A 8 4.83 -35.54 -13.75
C VAL A 8 5.73 -34.73 -12.84
N PRO A 9 6.12 -33.49 -13.20
CA PRO A 9 6.86 -32.64 -12.28
C PRO A 9 6.07 -32.53 -10.98
N GLY A 10 6.68 -32.90 -9.86
CA GLY A 10 6.05 -32.80 -8.56
C GLY A 10 5.61 -31.36 -8.33
N ARG A 11 4.36 -31.14 -7.91
CA ARG A 11 3.86 -29.82 -7.50
C ARG A 11 4.81 -29.28 -6.43
N GLN A 12 5.36 -28.07 -6.63
CA GLN A 12 6.17 -27.43 -5.61
C GLN A 12 5.29 -27.22 -4.36
N ALA A 13 5.90 -27.36 -3.18
CA ALA A 13 5.19 -27.06 -1.94
C ALA A 13 4.66 -25.61 -1.96
N PRO A 14 3.45 -25.36 -1.45
CA PRO A 14 2.89 -24.03 -1.40
C PRO A 14 3.81 -23.09 -0.63
N ARG A 15 3.95 -21.84 -1.08
CA ARG A 15 4.72 -20.82 -0.37
C ARG A 15 4.00 -20.37 0.89
N ARG A 16 4.73 -20.24 1.98
CA ARG A 16 4.20 -19.82 3.28
C ARG A 16 4.33 -18.31 3.43
N TRP A 17 3.20 -17.64 3.55
CA TRP A 17 3.08 -16.18 3.64
C TRP A 17 2.68 -15.78 5.06
N LEU A 18 3.38 -14.79 5.62
CA LEU A 18 2.92 -14.06 6.80
C LEU A 18 2.43 -12.67 6.35
N VAL A 19 1.19 -12.34 6.70
CA VAL A 19 0.62 -11.00 6.46
C VAL A 19 0.34 -10.36 7.80
N THR A 20 1.09 -9.30 8.13
CA THR A 20 0.83 -8.50 9.34
C THR A 20 -0.08 -7.33 9.01
N GLY A 21 -0.86 -6.85 9.98
CA GLY A 21 -1.88 -5.84 9.72
C GLY A 21 -3.08 -6.35 8.92
N ALA A 22 -3.36 -7.66 8.99
CA ALA A 22 -4.40 -8.35 8.22
C ALA A 22 -5.83 -7.82 8.44
N GLY A 23 -6.08 -7.11 9.54
CA GLY A 23 -7.36 -6.44 9.80
C GLY A 23 -7.53 -5.09 9.07
N GLY A 24 -6.48 -4.57 8.43
CA GLY A 24 -6.53 -3.36 7.63
C GLY A 24 -7.07 -3.61 6.22
N MET A 25 -7.39 -2.53 5.50
CA MET A 25 -7.97 -2.58 4.15
C MET A 25 -7.07 -3.38 3.18
N LEU A 26 -5.82 -2.97 3.00
CA LEU A 26 -4.87 -3.65 2.12
C LEU A 26 -4.50 -5.06 2.63
N GLY A 27 -4.27 -5.21 3.94
CA GLY A 27 -3.96 -6.52 4.53
C GLY A 27 -5.06 -7.53 4.30
N GLY A 28 -6.32 -7.12 4.44
CA GLY A 28 -7.50 -7.94 4.16
C GLY A 28 -7.55 -8.42 2.70
N ASP A 29 -7.30 -7.51 1.74
CA ASP A 29 -7.27 -7.86 0.31
C ASP A 29 -6.12 -8.83 -0.02
N VAL A 30 -4.92 -8.61 0.54
CA VAL A 30 -3.79 -9.55 0.37
C VAL A 30 -4.15 -10.93 0.91
N VAL A 31 -4.73 -11.00 2.10
CA VAL A 31 -5.15 -12.28 2.71
C VAL A 31 -6.24 -12.97 1.88
N ALA A 32 -7.22 -12.21 1.39
CA ALA A 32 -8.30 -12.78 0.56
C ALA A 32 -7.75 -13.41 -0.73
N LEU A 33 -6.86 -12.72 -1.43
CA LEU A 33 -6.23 -13.24 -2.65
C LEU A 33 -5.34 -14.47 -2.37
N LEU A 34 -4.53 -14.44 -1.30
CA LEU A 34 -3.68 -15.58 -0.94
C LEU A 34 -4.50 -16.81 -0.53
N ARG A 35 -5.62 -16.63 0.19
CA ARG A 35 -6.51 -17.74 0.57
C ARG A 35 -7.21 -18.38 -0.63
N ALA A 36 -7.44 -17.62 -1.69
CA ALA A 36 -8.02 -18.13 -2.93
C ALA A 36 -7.00 -18.88 -3.79
N ASP A 37 -5.71 -18.83 -3.45
CA ASP A 37 -4.62 -19.40 -4.23
C ASP A 37 -4.17 -20.76 -3.65
N PRO A 38 -4.31 -21.86 -4.40
CA PRO A 38 -3.94 -23.20 -3.92
C PRO A 38 -2.42 -23.41 -3.74
N ASP A 39 -1.59 -22.48 -4.25
CA ASP A 39 -0.13 -22.54 -4.14
C ASP A 39 0.40 -21.59 -3.04
N ALA A 40 -0.49 -21.10 -2.15
CA ALA A 40 -0.14 -20.29 -0.99
C ALA A 40 -0.70 -20.87 0.32
N GLU A 41 0.12 -20.87 1.36
CA GLU A 41 -0.30 -20.99 2.76
C GLU A 41 -0.18 -19.64 3.42
N VAL A 42 -1.26 -19.09 3.99
CA VAL A 42 -1.23 -17.75 4.58
C VAL A 42 -1.51 -17.77 6.08
N THR A 43 -0.59 -17.21 6.84
CA THR A 43 -0.77 -16.80 8.24
C THR A 43 -1.09 -15.32 8.25
N ALA A 44 -2.30 -14.97 8.70
CA ALA A 44 -2.79 -13.60 8.74
C ALA A 44 -2.88 -13.16 10.21
N VAL A 45 -2.19 -12.09 10.58
CA VAL A 45 -2.16 -11.60 11.95
C VAL A 45 -2.56 -10.13 12.04
N THR A 46 -3.44 -9.83 12.98
CA THR A 46 -3.87 -8.50 13.35
C THR A 46 -2.97 -7.94 14.45
N ARG A 47 -3.14 -6.65 14.80
CA ARG A 47 -2.40 -6.04 15.90
C ARG A 47 -2.65 -6.75 17.25
N ALA A 48 -3.83 -7.33 17.46
CA ALA A 48 -4.16 -8.03 18.69
C ALA A 48 -3.40 -9.37 18.82
N GLU A 49 -3.01 -9.97 17.69
CA GLU A 49 -2.30 -11.26 17.61
C GLU A 49 -0.79 -11.07 17.53
N LEU A 50 -0.33 -9.97 16.91
CA LEU A 50 1.09 -9.63 16.78
C LEU A 50 1.28 -8.12 16.84
N ASP A 51 1.84 -7.61 17.93
CA ASP A 51 2.41 -6.27 17.97
C ASP A 51 3.81 -6.32 17.36
N ILE A 52 3.98 -5.65 16.22
CA ILE A 52 5.27 -5.65 15.50
C ILE A 52 6.40 -4.94 16.26
N THR A 53 6.09 -4.20 17.32
CA THR A 53 7.09 -3.57 18.19
C THR A 53 7.71 -4.55 19.19
N ASP A 54 7.09 -5.73 19.43
CA ASP A 54 7.66 -6.83 20.20
C ASP A 54 8.58 -7.69 19.31
N ALA A 55 9.89 -7.46 19.41
CA ALA A 55 10.87 -8.15 18.60
C ALA A 55 10.87 -9.67 18.80
N SER A 56 10.56 -10.17 20.01
CA SER A 56 10.52 -11.59 20.29
C SER A 56 9.31 -12.28 19.68
N ALA A 57 8.15 -11.64 19.75
CA ALA A 57 6.94 -12.09 19.10
C ALA A 57 7.09 -12.08 17.56
N VAL A 58 7.70 -11.02 17.00
CA VAL A 58 8.02 -10.92 15.58
C VAL A 58 8.93 -12.05 15.11
N GLN A 59 10.00 -12.34 15.85
CA GLN A 59 10.91 -13.43 15.51
C GLN A 59 10.20 -14.79 15.47
N ALA A 60 9.33 -15.05 16.44
CA ALA A 60 8.53 -16.28 16.49
C ALA A 60 7.52 -16.34 15.34
N ALA A 61 6.87 -15.22 15.01
CA ALA A 61 5.88 -15.15 13.94
C ALA A 61 6.49 -15.33 12.54
N VAL A 62 7.68 -14.76 12.28
CA VAL A 62 8.36 -14.87 10.98
C VAL A 62 8.92 -16.28 10.75
N ALA A 63 9.23 -17.03 11.83
CA ALA A 63 9.79 -18.36 11.71
C ALA A 63 8.89 -19.29 10.88
N GLY A 64 9.51 -19.96 9.90
CA GLY A 64 8.80 -20.89 9.03
C GLY A 64 8.04 -20.27 7.87
N HIS A 65 8.10 -18.96 7.64
CA HIS A 65 7.52 -18.30 6.49
C HIS A 65 8.56 -17.96 5.43
N ASP A 66 8.16 -18.03 4.17
CA ASP A 66 9.02 -17.75 3.01
C ASP A 66 8.95 -16.28 2.60
N ILE A 67 7.77 -15.65 2.80
CA ILE A 67 7.48 -14.28 2.41
C ILE A 67 6.66 -13.61 3.51
N VAL A 68 7.08 -12.41 3.90
CA VAL A 68 6.39 -11.54 4.86
C VAL A 68 5.88 -10.31 4.13
N VAL A 69 4.58 -10.03 4.22
CA VAL A 69 3.95 -8.79 3.74
C VAL A 69 3.55 -7.97 4.95
N ASN A 70 4.28 -6.88 5.21
CA ASN A 70 3.95 -5.99 6.32
C ASN A 70 3.05 -4.85 5.88
N THR A 71 1.76 -4.95 6.22
CA THR A 71 0.78 -3.86 6.08
C THR A 71 0.45 -3.19 7.42
N ALA A 72 1.03 -3.66 8.53
CA ALA A 72 0.87 -3.03 9.84
C ALA A 72 1.64 -1.71 9.88
N ALA A 73 0.98 -0.64 10.31
CA ALA A 73 1.57 0.69 10.41
C ALA A 73 0.75 1.58 11.36
N TRP A 74 1.39 2.62 11.89
CA TRP A 74 0.72 3.82 12.33
C TRP A 74 0.30 4.62 11.09
N THR A 75 -1.00 4.85 10.89
CA THR A 75 -1.54 5.48 9.68
C THR A 75 -2.26 6.82 9.95
N ASP A 76 -2.38 7.21 11.21
CA ASP A 76 -2.92 8.52 11.57
C ASP A 76 -1.87 9.60 11.33
N VAL A 77 -1.96 10.23 10.16
CA VAL A 77 -1.01 11.25 9.69
C VAL A 77 -1.04 12.49 10.59
N ASP A 78 -2.23 12.95 10.98
CA ASP A 78 -2.39 14.12 11.84
C ASP A 78 -1.97 13.83 13.29
N GLY A 79 -2.32 12.64 13.79
CA GLY A 79 -1.91 12.21 15.13
C GLY A 79 -0.40 12.00 15.25
N ALA A 80 0.30 11.67 14.16
CA ALA A 80 1.75 11.52 14.18
C ALA A 80 2.49 12.83 14.52
N GLU A 81 1.92 14.01 14.23
CA GLU A 81 2.56 15.30 14.58
C GLU A 81 2.71 15.50 16.10
N THR A 82 1.84 14.91 16.89
CA THR A 82 1.89 14.97 18.35
C THR A 82 2.42 13.70 19.00
N HIS A 83 2.55 12.60 18.23
CA HIS A 83 2.97 11.28 18.69
C HIS A 83 4.05 10.68 17.77
N GLU A 84 5.02 11.52 17.35
CA GLU A 84 6.05 11.08 16.39
C GLU A 84 6.91 9.94 16.92
N ALA A 85 7.16 9.91 18.23
CA ALA A 85 7.95 8.83 18.84
C ALA A 85 7.22 7.48 18.75
N GLU A 86 5.93 7.44 19.03
CA GLU A 86 5.08 6.24 18.94
C GLU A 86 4.89 5.81 17.48
N ALA A 87 4.67 6.76 16.58
CA ALA A 87 4.59 6.48 15.15
C ALA A 87 5.91 5.89 14.63
N THR A 88 7.06 6.42 15.07
CA THR A 88 8.39 5.91 14.71
C THR A 88 8.66 4.54 15.35
N ALA A 89 8.21 4.29 16.59
CA ALA A 89 8.32 2.98 17.21
C ALA A 89 7.62 1.89 16.38
N VAL A 90 6.43 2.19 15.84
CA VAL A 90 5.71 1.25 14.97
C VAL A 90 6.31 1.20 13.56
N ASN A 91 6.40 2.35 12.88
CA ASN A 91 6.77 2.43 11.45
C ASN A 91 8.27 2.24 11.19
N GLY A 92 9.11 2.50 12.19
CA GLY A 92 10.56 2.30 12.15
C GLY A 92 11.00 1.09 12.96
N GLY A 93 10.78 1.09 14.27
CA GLY A 93 11.21 0.04 15.20
C GLY A 93 10.59 -1.34 14.88
N GLY A 94 9.27 -1.38 14.70
CA GLY A 94 8.57 -2.62 14.32
C GLY A 94 9.04 -3.18 12.97
N VAL A 95 9.30 -2.29 12.00
CA VAL A 95 9.85 -2.69 10.70
C VAL A 95 11.28 -3.21 10.82
N THR A 96 12.09 -2.61 11.70
CA THR A 96 13.45 -3.10 12.01
C THR A 96 13.41 -4.51 12.59
N SER A 97 12.45 -4.79 13.50
CA SER A 97 12.24 -6.12 14.07
C SER A 97 11.87 -7.15 13.00
N LEU A 98 10.94 -6.81 12.08
CA LEU A 98 10.56 -7.67 10.96
C LEU A 98 11.74 -7.92 10.01
N ALA A 99 12.49 -6.88 9.65
CA ALA A 99 13.65 -7.01 8.77
C ALA A 99 14.72 -7.92 9.40
N SER A 100 15.00 -7.76 10.70
CA SER A 100 15.96 -8.58 11.44
C SER A 100 15.53 -10.05 11.51
N ALA A 101 14.25 -10.32 11.77
CA ALA A 101 13.69 -11.67 11.79
C ALA A 101 13.77 -12.33 10.40
N CYS A 102 13.44 -11.60 9.33
CA CYS A 102 13.56 -12.07 7.95
C CYS A 102 15.03 -12.37 7.58
N ALA A 103 15.98 -11.54 8.03
CA ALA A 103 17.41 -11.79 7.82
C ALA A 103 17.86 -13.10 8.47
N GLY A 104 17.36 -13.41 9.68
CA GLY A 104 17.65 -14.64 10.39
C GLY A 104 17.06 -15.91 9.76
N THR A 105 15.97 -15.80 9.02
CA THR A 105 15.28 -16.94 8.40
C THR A 105 15.50 -17.06 6.89
N GLY A 106 16.00 -16.01 6.24
CA GLY A 106 16.10 -15.93 4.78
C GLY A 106 14.77 -15.58 4.07
N ALA A 107 13.72 -15.24 4.83
CA ALA A 107 12.44 -14.82 4.26
C ALA A 107 12.57 -13.50 3.49
N ARG A 108 11.73 -13.31 2.47
CA ARG A 108 11.55 -12.02 1.79
C ARG A 108 10.65 -11.13 2.63
N LEU A 109 10.95 -9.83 2.68
CA LEU A 109 10.09 -8.84 3.31
C LEU A 109 9.57 -7.84 2.27
N ILE A 110 8.25 -7.73 2.16
CA ILE A 110 7.57 -6.66 1.40
C ILE A 110 7.00 -5.68 2.41
N GLN A 111 7.62 -4.51 2.50
CA GLN A 111 7.29 -3.44 3.44
C GLN A 111 6.50 -2.34 2.74
N LEU A 112 5.29 -2.04 3.21
CA LEU A 112 4.52 -0.92 2.71
C LEU A 112 5.07 0.41 3.25
N SER A 113 5.26 1.37 2.33
CA SER A 113 5.63 2.74 2.63
C SER A 113 4.65 3.73 1.98
N THR A 114 5.02 4.99 1.85
CA THR A 114 4.15 6.09 1.47
C THR A 114 4.84 7.07 0.52
N ASP A 115 4.05 7.76 -0.29
CA ASP A 115 4.42 8.94 -1.06
C ASP A 115 4.84 10.13 -0.17
N TYR A 116 4.45 10.15 1.12
CA TYR A 116 4.79 11.21 2.09
C TYR A 116 6.26 11.19 2.53
N VAL A 117 7.08 10.31 1.97
CA VAL A 117 8.54 10.39 2.14
C VAL A 117 9.17 11.50 1.30
N PHE A 118 8.42 12.10 0.37
CA PHE A 118 8.87 13.20 -0.49
C PHE A 118 8.41 14.57 0.02
N ASP A 119 9.08 15.63 -0.44
CA ASP A 119 8.82 17.03 -0.05
C ASP A 119 7.55 17.65 -0.66
N GLY A 120 6.97 17.01 -1.66
CA GLY A 120 5.74 17.46 -2.31
C GLY A 120 5.91 18.67 -3.24
N LYS A 121 7.13 19.03 -3.62
CA LYS A 121 7.45 20.16 -4.51
C LYS A 121 7.73 19.74 -5.95
N GLY A 122 7.66 18.46 -6.25
CA GLY A 122 7.85 17.92 -7.59
C GLY A 122 6.84 18.51 -8.60
N VAL A 123 7.22 18.47 -9.87
CA VAL A 123 6.36 18.82 -11.02
C VAL A 123 6.31 17.67 -12.03
N GLU A 124 7.09 16.63 -11.79
CA GLU A 124 7.14 15.38 -12.54
C GLU A 124 7.10 14.22 -11.54
N PRO A 125 6.66 13.01 -11.95
CA PRO A 125 6.60 11.86 -11.08
C PRO A 125 7.95 11.57 -10.40
N TYR A 126 7.94 11.38 -9.08
CA TYR A 126 9.13 11.01 -8.33
C TYR A 126 9.62 9.63 -8.76
N ALA A 127 10.89 9.51 -9.13
CA ALA A 127 11.53 8.23 -9.40
C ALA A 127 11.77 7.44 -8.08
N GLU A 128 11.96 6.12 -8.19
CA GLU A 128 12.16 5.27 -7.02
C GLU A 128 13.45 5.63 -6.24
N ASP A 129 14.46 6.17 -6.93
CA ASP A 129 15.73 6.63 -6.36
C ASP A 129 15.78 8.14 -6.07
N ALA A 130 14.67 8.87 -6.25
CA ALA A 130 14.61 10.28 -5.92
C ALA A 130 14.88 10.53 -4.44
N ALA A 131 15.56 11.66 -4.16
CA ALA A 131 15.87 12.07 -2.79
C ALA A 131 14.57 12.27 -1.98
N THR A 132 14.57 11.77 -0.75
CA THR A 132 13.46 11.89 0.19
C THR A 132 13.66 13.07 1.12
N ASP A 133 12.57 13.83 1.39
CA ASP A 133 12.56 14.96 2.34
C ASP A 133 11.13 15.12 2.91
N PRO A 134 10.71 14.24 3.83
CA PRO A 134 9.33 14.19 4.32
C PRO A 134 8.96 15.45 5.11
N VAL A 135 7.83 16.06 4.73
CA VAL A 135 7.34 17.32 5.32
C VAL A 135 6.56 17.12 6.63
N ASN A 136 6.23 15.88 6.99
CA ASN A 136 5.44 15.57 8.18
C ASN A 136 6.01 14.38 8.97
N ALA A 137 5.60 14.26 10.25
CA ALA A 137 6.07 13.22 11.17
C ALA A 137 5.74 11.80 10.68
N TYR A 138 4.58 11.60 10.06
CA TYR A 138 4.21 10.31 9.48
C TYR A 138 5.21 9.89 8.39
N GLY A 139 5.51 10.77 7.43
CA GLY A 139 6.50 10.50 6.39
C GLY A 139 7.87 10.18 6.97
N ARG A 140 8.33 10.98 7.97
CA ARG A 140 9.61 10.72 8.67
C ARG A 140 9.62 9.33 9.34
N SER A 141 8.55 8.98 10.04
CA SER A 141 8.44 7.66 10.70
C SER A 141 8.49 6.50 9.71
N LYS A 142 7.84 6.62 8.54
CA LYS A 142 7.87 5.61 7.47
C LYS A 142 9.24 5.48 6.83
N LEU A 143 9.94 6.60 6.63
CA LEU A 143 11.28 6.62 6.05
C LEU A 143 12.31 5.88 6.93
N VAL A 144 12.17 5.94 8.26
CA VAL A 144 13.02 5.14 9.17
C VAL A 144 12.86 3.64 8.87
N GLY A 145 11.63 3.18 8.63
CA GLY A 145 11.37 1.79 8.25
C GLY A 145 11.97 1.40 6.89
N GLU A 146 11.89 2.29 5.88
CA GLU A 146 12.53 2.06 4.58
C GLU A 146 14.03 1.85 4.73
N HIS A 147 14.70 2.74 5.47
CA HIS A 147 16.13 2.62 5.71
C HIS A 147 16.50 1.32 6.42
N ALA A 148 15.69 0.88 7.39
CA ALA A 148 15.92 -0.38 8.08
C ALA A 148 15.83 -1.58 7.12
N VAL A 149 14.81 -1.65 6.26
CA VAL A 149 14.65 -2.73 5.27
C VAL A 149 15.84 -2.78 4.31
N LEU A 150 16.20 -1.63 3.73
CA LEU A 150 17.27 -1.54 2.74
C LEU A 150 18.65 -1.90 3.34
N ALA A 151 18.91 -1.51 4.58
CA ALA A 151 20.16 -1.80 5.27
C ALA A 151 20.27 -3.28 5.70
N VAL A 152 19.18 -3.86 6.24
CA VAL A 152 19.20 -5.21 6.82
C VAL A 152 18.98 -6.29 5.76
N LEU A 153 18.15 -6.00 4.73
CA LEU A 153 17.76 -6.96 3.69
C LEU A 153 18.13 -6.48 2.28
N PRO A 154 19.39 -6.23 1.95
CA PRO A 154 19.80 -5.65 0.67
C PRO A 154 19.50 -6.56 -0.54
N ARG A 155 19.14 -7.83 -0.33
CA ARG A 155 18.83 -8.80 -1.40
C ARG A 155 17.43 -9.40 -1.33
N THR A 156 16.73 -9.25 -0.20
CA THR A 156 15.41 -9.87 0.03
C THR A 156 14.39 -8.89 0.60
N GLY A 157 14.76 -7.61 0.73
CA GLY A 157 13.89 -6.53 1.19
C GLY A 157 13.31 -5.73 0.04
N TYR A 158 12.00 -5.55 0.06
CA TYR A 158 11.24 -4.78 -0.92
C TYR A 158 10.44 -3.72 -0.17
N VAL A 159 10.69 -2.46 -0.48
CA VAL A 159 9.91 -1.33 0.00
C VAL A 159 8.94 -0.93 -1.10
N VAL A 160 7.64 -0.92 -0.80
CA VAL A 160 6.62 -0.51 -1.76
C VAL A 160 5.94 0.76 -1.26
N ARG A 161 6.29 1.91 -1.84
CA ARG A 161 5.62 3.19 -1.58
C ARG A 161 4.29 3.22 -2.30
N THR A 162 3.26 3.64 -1.61
CA THR A 162 1.90 3.74 -2.16
C THR A 162 1.24 5.04 -1.74
N ALA A 163 0.11 5.37 -2.35
CA ALA A 163 -0.61 6.61 -2.11
C ALA A 163 -2.14 6.41 -2.21
N TRP A 164 -2.90 7.23 -1.49
CA TRP A 164 -4.34 7.42 -1.61
C TRP A 164 -5.15 6.12 -1.71
N LEU A 165 -4.85 5.16 -0.81
CA LEU A 165 -5.47 3.85 -0.82
C LEU A 165 -6.98 3.92 -0.59
N TYR A 166 -7.72 3.17 -1.39
CA TYR A 166 -9.15 2.94 -1.22
C TYR A 166 -9.52 1.48 -1.53
N GLY A 167 -10.63 1.02 -0.97
CA GLY A 167 -11.12 -0.34 -1.15
C GLY A 167 -12.42 -0.56 -0.38
N ALA A 168 -12.93 -1.79 -0.39
CA ALA A 168 -14.19 -2.15 0.27
C ALA A 168 -14.06 -2.19 1.81
N GLY A 169 -12.86 -2.49 2.32
CA GLY A 169 -12.61 -2.63 3.75
C GLY A 169 -12.21 -1.32 4.42
N GLY A 170 -13.04 -0.77 5.31
CA GLY A 170 -12.68 0.37 6.15
C GLY A 170 -13.01 1.75 5.56
N ARG A 171 -12.67 2.80 6.32
CA ARG A 171 -12.94 4.19 5.95
C ARG A 171 -11.84 4.69 5.01
N ASN A 172 -12.26 5.25 3.86
CA ASN A 172 -11.37 5.84 2.88
C ASN A 172 -12.05 7.05 2.21
N PHE A 173 -11.33 7.73 1.32
CA PHE A 173 -11.85 8.92 0.66
C PHE A 173 -13.08 8.59 -0.22
N VAL A 174 -13.05 7.50 -1.00
CA VAL A 174 -14.16 7.10 -1.88
C VAL A 174 -15.42 6.85 -1.08
N SER A 175 -15.34 6.02 -0.02
CA SER A 175 -16.48 5.75 0.86
C SER A 175 -16.98 7.02 1.57
N THR A 176 -16.10 7.95 1.88
CA THR A 176 -16.46 9.25 2.47
C THR A 176 -17.24 10.10 1.48
N MET A 177 -16.82 10.17 0.21
CA MET A 177 -17.53 10.92 -0.84
C MET A 177 -18.92 10.36 -1.08
N LEU A 178 -19.08 9.04 -1.17
CA LEU A 178 -20.40 8.39 -1.32
C LEU A 178 -21.33 8.69 -0.14
N ARG A 179 -20.83 8.64 1.08
CA ARG A 179 -21.61 9.00 2.28
C ARG A 179 -22.04 10.47 2.24
N LEU A 180 -21.10 11.38 1.95
CA LEU A 180 -21.39 12.82 1.87
C LEU A 180 -22.38 13.15 0.74
N ALA A 181 -22.33 12.41 -0.37
CA ALA A 181 -23.29 12.55 -1.46
C ALA A 181 -24.73 12.28 -1.03
N GLY A 182 -24.95 11.40 -0.06
CA GLY A 182 -26.28 11.17 0.54
C GLY A 182 -26.70 12.19 1.59
N GLU A 183 -25.74 12.90 2.18
CA GLU A 183 -25.99 13.81 3.31
C GLU A 183 -26.02 15.30 2.92
N ARG A 184 -25.40 15.68 1.79
CA ARG A 184 -25.19 17.08 1.40
C ARG A 184 -25.56 17.32 -0.04
N GLU A 185 -26.09 18.50 -0.34
CA GLU A 185 -26.40 18.94 -1.69
C GLU A 185 -25.11 19.14 -2.52
N THR A 186 -24.09 19.75 -1.92
CA THR A 186 -22.77 19.95 -2.53
C THR A 186 -21.67 19.57 -1.56
N VAL A 187 -20.49 19.20 -2.10
CA VAL A 187 -19.28 18.84 -1.33
C VAL A 187 -18.10 19.64 -1.85
N GLU A 188 -17.42 20.40 -0.98
CA GLU A 188 -16.17 21.08 -1.33
C GLU A 188 -14.98 20.11 -1.16
N VAL A 189 -14.11 20.01 -2.17
CA VAL A 189 -12.97 19.13 -2.21
C VAL A 189 -11.73 19.85 -2.74
N VAL A 190 -10.58 19.65 -2.09
CA VAL A 190 -9.31 20.31 -2.46
C VAL A 190 -8.86 19.90 -3.86
N ASP A 191 -8.39 20.90 -4.64
CA ASP A 191 -7.95 20.75 -6.03
C ASP A 191 -6.47 21.13 -6.23
N ASP A 192 -5.78 21.45 -5.14
CA ASP A 192 -4.37 21.86 -5.12
C ASP A 192 -3.40 20.79 -4.58
N GLN A 193 -3.87 19.54 -4.49
CA GLN A 193 -3.07 18.36 -4.17
C GLN A 193 -3.21 17.34 -5.28
N VAL A 194 -2.09 16.93 -5.89
CA VAL A 194 -2.03 15.99 -7.02
C VAL A 194 -1.38 14.68 -6.57
N GLY A 195 -2.01 13.56 -6.85
CA GLY A 195 -1.54 12.22 -6.47
C GLY A 195 -2.21 11.12 -7.28
N GLN A 196 -2.14 9.89 -6.76
CA GLN A 196 -2.58 8.68 -7.45
C GLN A 196 -3.50 7.85 -6.56
N PRO A 197 -4.83 7.91 -6.79
CA PRO A 197 -5.75 7.01 -6.10
C PRO A 197 -5.43 5.55 -6.44
N THR A 198 -5.25 4.71 -5.44
CA THR A 198 -4.83 3.32 -5.64
C THR A 198 -5.80 2.35 -4.98
N TRP A 199 -6.39 1.46 -5.77
CA TRP A 199 -7.25 0.41 -5.27
C TRP A 199 -6.45 -0.70 -4.57
N THR A 200 -6.79 -1.00 -3.32
CA THR A 200 -6.09 -1.99 -2.50
C THR A 200 -6.15 -3.41 -3.10
N GLY A 201 -7.22 -3.77 -3.80
CA GLY A 201 -7.32 -5.05 -4.48
C GLY A 201 -6.29 -5.21 -5.60
N ALA A 202 -6.05 -4.16 -6.41
CA ALA A 202 -5.03 -4.17 -7.44
C ALA A 202 -3.62 -4.18 -6.83
N LEU A 203 -3.37 -3.34 -5.82
CA LEU A 203 -2.09 -3.33 -5.11
C LEU A 203 -1.79 -4.67 -4.45
N ALA A 204 -2.77 -5.32 -3.82
CA ALA A 204 -2.61 -6.65 -3.23
C ALA A 204 -2.12 -7.69 -4.26
N GLY A 205 -2.73 -7.70 -5.45
CA GLY A 205 -2.26 -8.54 -6.57
C GLY A 205 -0.82 -8.26 -6.96
N GLN A 206 -0.44 -6.97 -7.03
CA GLN A 206 0.91 -6.54 -7.38
C GLN A 206 1.95 -6.96 -6.32
N LEU A 207 1.61 -6.85 -5.01
CA LEU A 207 2.48 -7.31 -3.91
C LEU A 207 2.69 -8.82 -3.96
N ILE A 208 1.65 -9.59 -4.25
CA ILE A 208 1.73 -11.06 -4.38
C ILE A 208 2.61 -11.43 -5.59
N ALA A 209 2.42 -10.75 -6.73
CA ALA A 209 3.26 -10.96 -7.91
C ALA A 209 4.75 -10.66 -7.61
N LEU A 210 5.04 -9.54 -6.91
CA LEU A 210 6.40 -9.19 -6.48
C LEU A 210 7.00 -10.26 -5.55
N GLY A 211 6.24 -10.72 -4.57
CA GLY A 211 6.69 -11.77 -3.64
C GLY A 211 7.01 -13.09 -4.35
N ARG A 212 6.34 -13.38 -5.45
CA ARG A 212 6.54 -14.59 -6.27
C ARG A 212 7.64 -14.48 -7.31
N ALA A 213 8.03 -13.26 -7.69
CA ALA A 213 9.06 -13.05 -8.70
C ALA A 213 10.46 -13.34 -8.12
N PRO A 214 11.11 -14.48 -8.46
CA PRO A 214 12.37 -14.87 -7.82
C PRO A 214 13.52 -13.94 -8.20
N GLU A 215 13.47 -13.39 -9.41
CA GLU A 215 14.51 -12.53 -9.97
C GLU A 215 14.23 -11.04 -9.77
N ALA A 216 13.13 -10.67 -9.09
CA ALA A 216 12.83 -9.26 -8.83
C ALA A 216 13.95 -8.62 -8.00
N PRO A 217 14.59 -7.54 -8.48
CA PRO A 217 15.65 -6.87 -7.72
C PRO A 217 15.10 -6.31 -6.41
N ALA A 218 15.77 -6.60 -5.28
CA ALA A 218 15.44 -5.98 -4.00
C ALA A 218 15.59 -4.46 -4.06
N GLY A 219 14.85 -3.75 -3.22
CA GLY A 219 14.90 -2.28 -3.15
C GLY A 219 13.53 -1.62 -3.18
N ILE A 220 13.47 -0.38 -3.67
CA ILE A 220 12.27 0.45 -3.63
C ILE A 220 11.44 0.25 -4.91
N TYR A 221 10.13 0.12 -4.74
CA TYR A 221 9.11 0.08 -5.77
C TYR A 221 8.02 1.11 -5.46
N HIS A 222 7.34 1.59 -6.49
CA HIS A 222 6.19 2.46 -6.33
C HIS A 222 4.92 1.73 -6.75
N GLY A 223 4.09 1.39 -5.75
CA GLY A 223 2.85 0.63 -5.91
C GLY A 223 1.63 1.55 -5.92
N THR A 224 1.50 2.38 -6.93
CA THR A 224 0.33 3.24 -7.17
C THR A 224 -0.26 2.96 -8.54
N ALA A 225 -1.51 3.36 -8.75
CA ALA A 225 -2.09 3.40 -10.08
C ALA A 225 -1.27 4.27 -11.03
N SER A 226 -1.32 4.03 -12.33
CA SER A 226 -0.81 4.96 -13.33
C SER A 226 -1.75 6.15 -13.52
N GLY A 227 -1.29 7.18 -14.24
CA GLY A 227 -1.98 8.46 -14.35
C GLY A 227 -1.86 9.29 -13.07
N GLN A 228 -2.62 10.36 -12.98
CA GLN A 228 -2.66 11.24 -11.80
C GLN A 228 -3.97 12.03 -11.77
N THR A 229 -4.36 12.50 -10.59
CA THR A 229 -5.54 13.37 -10.41
C THR A 229 -5.39 14.20 -9.13
N THR A 230 -6.34 15.12 -8.90
CA THR A 230 -6.52 15.80 -7.62
C THR A 230 -7.58 15.08 -6.77
N TRP A 231 -7.68 15.40 -5.48
CA TRP A 231 -8.80 14.92 -4.66
C TRP A 231 -10.16 15.35 -5.24
N TYR A 232 -10.23 16.58 -5.79
CA TYR A 232 -11.41 17.06 -6.49
C TYR A 232 -11.72 16.22 -7.73
N GLY A 233 -10.73 15.94 -8.58
CA GLY A 233 -10.91 15.09 -9.74
C GLY A 233 -11.35 13.67 -9.39
N LEU A 234 -10.78 13.08 -8.33
CA LEU A 234 -11.22 11.80 -7.80
C LEU A 234 -12.67 11.84 -7.31
N ALA A 235 -13.05 12.86 -6.54
CA ALA A 235 -14.41 13.00 -6.03
C ALA A 235 -15.44 13.09 -7.15
N ARG A 236 -15.15 13.85 -8.21
CA ARG A 236 -16.01 13.94 -9.41
C ARG A 236 -16.19 12.57 -10.07
N ALA A 237 -15.09 11.84 -10.27
CA ALA A 237 -15.14 10.50 -10.86
C ALA A 237 -15.94 9.50 -10.00
N VAL A 238 -15.86 9.60 -8.67
CA VAL A 238 -16.67 8.80 -7.74
C VAL A 238 -18.17 9.11 -7.92
N PHE A 239 -18.55 10.40 -8.02
CA PHE A 239 -19.92 10.80 -8.25
C PHE A 239 -20.43 10.30 -9.61
N GLU A 240 -19.66 10.50 -10.69
CA GLU A 240 -19.99 10.00 -12.04
C GLU A 240 -20.24 8.49 -12.02
N GLN A 241 -19.36 7.72 -11.41
CA GLN A 241 -19.47 6.26 -11.35
C GLN A 241 -20.66 5.80 -10.49
N ALA A 242 -21.02 6.56 -9.46
CA ALA A 242 -22.20 6.32 -8.65
C ALA A 242 -23.52 6.76 -9.33
N GLY A 243 -23.48 7.29 -10.56
CA GLY A 243 -24.64 7.83 -11.25
C GLY A 243 -25.16 9.15 -10.66
N LEU A 244 -24.29 9.87 -9.94
CA LEU A 244 -24.61 11.16 -9.32
C LEU A 244 -24.07 12.32 -10.18
N ASP A 245 -24.67 13.50 -10.03
CA ASP A 245 -24.18 14.70 -10.70
C ASP A 245 -22.79 15.13 -10.17
N PRO A 246 -21.71 15.06 -10.99
CA PRO A 246 -20.38 15.45 -10.58
C PRO A 246 -20.23 16.94 -10.30
N ASP A 247 -21.13 17.78 -10.80
CA ASP A 247 -21.12 19.23 -10.53
C ASP A 247 -21.57 19.59 -9.11
N ARG A 248 -22.05 18.62 -8.34
CA ARG A 248 -22.23 18.74 -6.88
C ARG A 248 -20.91 18.79 -6.12
N VAL A 249 -19.82 18.33 -6.72
CA VAL A 249 -18.46 18.47 -6.17
C VAL A 249 -17.93 19.86 -6.57
N ARG A 250 -17.52 20.65 -5.60
CA ARG A 250 -16.99 22.01 -5.79
C ARG A 250 -15.50 22.04 -5.46
N PRO A 251 -14.67 22.67 -6.30
CA PRO A 251 -13.26 22.79 -6.01
C PRO A 251 -13.00 23.79 -4.89
N THR A 252 -11.97 23.52 -4.09
CA THR A 252 -11.48 24.43 -3.07
C THR A 252 -9.96 24.22 -2.90
N THR A 253 -9.34 24.98 -2.00
CA THR A 253 -7.88 24.91 -1.75
C THR A 253 -7.59 24.40 -0.34
N SER A 254 -6.41 23.82 -0.13
CA SER A 254 -6.01 23.20 1.13
C SER A 254 -5.90 24.18 2.30
N ASP A 255 -5.70 25.48 2.03
CA ASP A 255 -5.69 26.54 3.03
C ASP A 255 -7.01 26.71 3.78
N LYS A 256 -8.14 26.27 3.18
CA LYS A 256 -9.45 26.22 3.85
C LYS A 256 -9.63 25.01 4.77
N PHE A 257 -8.76 24.01 4.66
CA PHE A 257 -8.81 22.77 5.46
C PHE A 257 -7.50 22.59 6.23
N VAL A 258 -7.22 23.52 7.14
CA VAL A 258 -6.03 23.46 7.99
C VAL A 258 -6.01 22.16 8.78
N ARG A 259 -4.90 21.42 8.68
CA ARG A 259 -4.66 20.17 9.38
C ARG A 259 -3.34 20.25 10.15
N PRO A 260 -3.19 19.44 11.22
CA PRO A 260 -1.93 19.40 11.98
C PRO A 260 -0.71 19.05 11.13
N ALA A 261 -0.83 18.05 10.26
CA ALA A 261 0.27 17.64 9.39
C ALA A 261 0.17 18.32 8.02
N ASP A 262 1.29 18.81 7.50
CA ASP A 262 1.39 19.30 6.13
C ASP A 262 1.20 18.15 5.12
N ARG A 263 0.51 18.43 4.01
CA ARG A 263 0.32 17.50 2.91
C ARG A 263 1.12 17.93 1.69
N PRO A 264 1.82 17.00 1.02
CA PRO A 264 2.50 17.32 -0.23
C PRO A 264 1.50 17.80 -1.28
N LYS A 265 1.87 18.88 -2.00
CA LYS A 265 1.04 19.40 -3.10
C LYS A 265 1.10 18.50 -4.33
N TYR A 266 2.23 17.83 -4.51
CA TYR A 266 2.46 16.89 -5.59
C TYR A 266 3.16 15.64 -5.04
N SER A 267 2.53 14.48 -5.18
CA SER A 267 3.06 13.21 -4.67
C SER A 267 2.98 12.06 -5.66
N VAL A 268 2.95 12.40 -6.96
CA VAL A 268 2.87 11.38 -8.02
C VAL A 268 4.16 10.59 -8.09
N LEU A 269 4.05 9.26 -8.16
CA LEU A 269 5.14 8.29 -8.16
C LEU A 269 5.34 7.70 -9.56
N GLY A 270 6.60 7.61 -10.02
CA GLY A 270 6.99 6.91 -11.26
C GLY A 270 7.08 5.40 -11.04
N HIS A 271 7.03 4.59 -12.10
CA HIS A 271 6.87 3.13 -12.00
C HIS A 271 7.96 2.34 -12.74
N ALA A 272 9.14 2.93 -12.97
CA ALA A 272 10.17 2.32 -13.81
C ALA A 272 10.70 0.97 -13.28
N ARG A 273 10.64 0.75 -11.98
CA ARG A 273 11.20 -0.44 -11.33
C ARG A 273 10.44 -1.74 -11.63
N TRP A 274 9.14 -1.67 -11.92
CA TRP A 274 8.34 -2.86 -12.22
C TRP A 274 8.83 -3.59 -13.47
N ALA A 275 9.27 -2.87 -14.49
CA ALA A 275 9.85 -3.46 -15.70
C ALA A 275 11.10 -4.29 -15.39
N ALA A 276 11.96 -3.83 -14.47
CA ALA A 276 13.15 -4.56 -14.04
C ALA A 276 12.80 -5.85 -13.24
N ALA A 277 11.62 -5.91 -12.63
CA ALA A 277 11.09 -7.10 -11.98
C ALA A 277 10.38 -8.07 -12.95
N GLY A 278 10.26 -7.72 -14.23
CA GLY A 278 9.47 -8.46 -15.20
C GLY A 278 7.96 -8.41 -14.93
N LEU A 279 7.51 -7.39 -14.22
CA LEU A 279 6.11 -7.19 -13.84
C LEU A 279 5.54 -5.95 -14.55
N PRO A 280 4.26 -5.97 -14.96
CA PRO A 280 3.62 -4.80 -15.55
C PRO A 280 3.42 -3.70 -14.51
N GLU A 281 3.30 -2.47 -14.97
CA GLU A 281 2.75 -1.37 -14.19
C GLU A 281 1.28 -1.64 -13.85
N MET A 282 0.81 -1.01 -12.79
CA MET A 282 -0.61 -1.06 -12.42
C MET A 282 -1.42 -0.17 -13.38
N ALA A 283 -2.68 -0.53 -13.60
CA ALA A 283 -3.60 0.18 -14.50
C ALA A 283 -3.81 1.65 -14.13
N ASP A 284 -4.40 2.42 -15.03
CA ASP A 284 -4.79 3.82 -14.75
C ASP A 284 -5.79 3.88 -13.59
N TRP A 285 -5.71 4.97 -12.81
CA TRP A 285 -6.53 5.14 -11.62
C TRP A 285 -8.05 5.14 -11.90
N ARG A 286 -8.50 5.62 -13.08
CA ARG A 286 -9.93 5.57 -13.49
C ARG A 286 -10.36 4.15 -13.79
N GLU A 287 -9.53 3.38 -14.48
CA GLU A 287 -9.80 1.96 -14.74
C GLU A 287 -9.86 1.18 -13.43
N MET A 288 -8.94 1.46 -12.49
CA MET A 288 -8.98 0.85 -11.16
C MET A 288 -10.23 1.23 -10.38
N LEU A 289 -10.66 2.51 -10.42
CA LEU A 289 -11.87 2.94 -9.76
C LEU A 289 -13.08 2.19 -10.31
N ALA A 290 -13.17 2.04 -11.62
CA ALA A 290 -14.23 1.27 -12.26
C ALA A 290 -14.20 -0.21 -11.89
N ALA A 291 -13.02 -0.84 -11.96
CA ALA A 291 -12.84 -2.26 -11.64
C ALA A 291 -13.07 -2.60 -10.16
N SER A 292 -12.83 -1.64 -9.25
CA SER A 292 -13.02 -1.85 -7.81
C SER A 292 -14.48 -2.10 -7.41
N GLY A 293 -15.44 -1.62 -8.19
CA GLY A 293 -16.86 -1.66 -7.86
C GLY A 293 -17.26 -0.85 -6.61
N VAL A 294 -16.32 -0.19 -5.93
CA VAL A 294 -16.56 0.52 -4.66
C VAL A 294 -17.49 1.72 -4.84
N ALA A 295 -17.43 2.35 -6.00
CA ALA A 295 -18.31 3.48 -6.35
C ALA A 295 -19.49 3.09 -7.24
N ALA A 296 -19.75 1.79 -7.44
CA ALA A 296 -20.91 1.35 -8.23
C ALA A 296 -22.23 1.78 -7.55
N PRO A 297 -23.28 2.13 -8.32
CA PRO A 297 -24.59 2.41 -7.77
C PRO A 297 -25.05 1.23 -6.92
N SER A 298 -25.56 1.50 -5.71
CA SER A 298 -26.20 0.47 -4.90
C SER A 298 -27.38 -0.09 -5.72
N ALA A 299 -27.38 -1.41 -5.98
CA ALA A 299 -28.55 -2.04 -6.58
C ALA A 299 -29.77 -1.75 -5.69
N MET A 300 -30.71 -0.97 -6.23
CA MET A 300 -31.99 -0.70 -5.58
C MET A 300 -32.84 -1.99 -5.55
#